data_f89417f22768124fd209c948acea8e76
#
_entry.id   f89417f22768124fd209c948acea8e76
#
_cell.length_a   1.000
_cell.length_b   1.000
_cell.length_c   1.000
_cell.angle_alpha   90.00
_cell.angle_beta   90.00
_cell.angle_gamma   90.00
#
_symmetry.space_group_name_H-M   'P 1'
#
loop_
_entity.id
_entity.type
_entity.pdbx_description
1 polymer ?
#
loop_
_entity_poly.entity_id
_entity_poly.type
_entity_poly.pdbx_seq_one_letter_code
_entity_poly.pdbx_strand_id
1 'polypeptide(L)'
;MNYTTVSIIYNPNSTGSSKTMAEDFMKAIQEKLPKQKVKLMPTKYAGHAEKLAYKLAKRTKSPLIFSSGDGGYNEVVNGAMKAQNKGYNPTTGLLPAGNANDHYHNVHTESIIDLLVAGKTKKLDLLQISYTAKKKASKRYAHSYIGFGISSMVSKELNKTKLNRFNETWLVIRTLFTISPVKLKLNGEVKKYDSIIMSNADKMSKYLNVSSPSKMNDGKFEVTISTHENKFKLLGLLLQASLIKLKEDHQTDSFLLETVEETVAQTDGELITIDANSQVTVTIEKQILNCLV
;
A
#
# COMPACT_ATOMS: atom_id res chain seq x y z
N MET A 1 16.71 19.67 -7.28
CA MET A 1 15.35 20.29 -7.37
C MET A 1 15.07 21.04 -6.10
N ASN A 2 14.57 22.27 -6.19
CA ASN A 2 14.22 23.02 -4.97
C ASN A 2 12.73 22.85 -4.70
N TYR A 3 12.40 22.02 -3.70
CA TYR A 3 11.03 21.92 -3.22
C TYR A 3 10.64 23.19 -2.47
N THR A 4 9.47 23.73 -2.76
CA THR A 4 8.98 24.95 -2.10
C THR A 4 8.70 24.70 -0.61
N THR A 5 8.22 23.51 -0.28
CA THR A 5 7.92 23.08 1.09
C THR A 5 7.99 21.57 1.20
N VAL A 6 8.65 21.07 2.22
CA VAL A 6 8.60 19.66 2.63
C VAL A 6 7.54 19.54 3.71
N SER A 7 6.57 18.67 3.53
CA SER A 7 5.51 18.39 4.51
C SER A 7 5.60 16.93 4.96
N ILE A 8 5.62 16.67 6.25
CA ILE A 8 5.73 15.34 6.81
C ILE A 8 4.42 15.02 7.55
N ILE A 9 3.62 14.13 6.97
CA ILE A 9 2.37 13.66 7.56
C ILE A 9 2.70 12.46 8.45
N TYR A 10 2.21 12.46 9.69
CA TYR A 10 2.46 11.39 10.64
C TYR A 10 1.24 11.09 11.51
N ASN A 11 1.13 9.86 11.98
CA ASN A 11 0.11 9.47 12.94
C ASN A 11 0.69 9.55 14.37
N PRO A 12 0.22 10.50 15.22
CA PRO A 12 0.72 10.65 16.58
C PRO A 12 0.37 9.47 17.50
N ASN A 13 -0.64 8.67 17.11
CA ASN A 13 -1.10 7.49 17.87
C ASN A 13 -0.61 6.17 17.26
N SER A 14 0.37 6.22 16.37
CA SER A 14 0.98 5.02 15.79
C SER A 14 1.67 4.18 16.86
N THR A 15 1.59 2.86 16.74
CA THR A 15 2.34 1.92 17.60
C THR A 15 3.84 1.90 17.31
N GLY A 16 4.26 2.44 16.16
CA GLY A 16 5.66 2.61 15.77
C GLY A 16 6.22 3.98 16.12
N SER A 17 7.38 4.29 15.59
CA SER A 17 8.13 5.53 15.84
C SER A 17 7.70 6.72 14.95
N SER A 18 6.46 6.74 14.44
CA SER A 18 6.01 7.67 13.40
C SER A 18 6.24 9.15 13.76
N LYS A 19 5.92 9.56 15.00
CA LYS A 19 6.12 10.94 15.46
C LYS A 19 7.61 11.26 15.58
N THR A 20 8.37 10.43 16.30
CA THR A 20 9.81 10.62 16.54
C THR A 20 10.58 10.67 15.22
N MET A 21 10.29 9.74 14.30
CA MET A 21 10.91 9.70 12.98
C MET A 21 10.61 10.97 12.17
N ALA A 22 9.38 11.50 12.25
CA ALA A 22 9.01 12.73 11.57
C ALA A 22 9.77 13.95 12.15
N GLU A 23 9.92 14.02 13.48
CA GLU A 23 10.65 15.08 14.19
C GLU A 23 12.15 15.02 13.89
N ASP A 24 12.75 13.83 13.93
CA ASP A 24 14.17 13.64 13.65
C ASP A 24 14.51 13.91 12.17
N PHE A 25 13.64 13.50 11.25
CA PHE A 25 13.81 13.82 9.84
C PHE A 25 13.67 15.33 9.58
N MET A 26 12.77 16.03 10.27
CA MET A 26 12.68 17.48 10.19
C MET A 26 13.99 18.14 10.64
N LYS A 27 14.58 17.71 11.76
CA LYS A 27 15.89 18.22 12.24
C LYS A 27 17.00 17.98 11.23
N ALA A 28 17.09 16.77 10.69
CA ALA A 28 18.08 16.42 9.68
C ALA A 28 17.94 17.28 8.39
N ILE A 29 16.71 17.61 7.98
CA ILE A 29 16.47 18.53 6.86
C ILE A 29 16.96 19.94 7.23
N GLN A 30 16.67 20.43 8.44
CA GLN A 30 17.08 21.77 8.87
C GLN A 30 18.60 21.91 8.97
N GLU A 31 19.30 20.84 9.37
CA GLU A 31 20.77 20.81 9.41
C GLU A 31 21.39 20.83 8.01
N LYS A 32 20.93 19.94 7.09
CA LYS A 32 21.51 19.82 5.74
C LYS A 32 21.00 20.88 4.76
N LEU A 33 19.78 21.37 4.95
CA LEU A 33 19.09 22.33 4.09
C LEU A 33 18.44 23.45 4.92
N PRO A 34 19.22 24.36 5.54
CA PRO A 34 18.71 25.36 6.52
C PRO A 34 17.62 26.30 5.97
N LYS A 35 17.60 26.53 4.65
CA LYS A 35 16.60 27.39 3.98
C LYS A 35 15.31 26.65 3.63
N GLN A 36 15.28 25.31 3.78
CA GLN A 36 14.13 24.51 3.39
C GLN A 36 12.98 24.67 4.40
N LYS A 37 11.81 25.05 3.90
CA LYS A 37 10.61 25.10 4.75
C LYS A 37 10.10 23.67 5.00
N VAL A 38 9.99 23.27 6.26
CA VAL A 38 9.48 21.98 6.69
C VAL A 38 8.23 22.15 7.56
N LYS A 39 7.23 21.30 7.39
CA LYS A 39 5.99 21.29 8.19
C LYS A 39 5.67 19.88 8.66
N LEU A 40 5.44 19.73 9.95
CA LEU A 40 4.89 18.52 10.56
C LEU A 40 3.36 18.59 10.57
N MET A 41 2.71 17.53 10.10
CA MET A 41 1.27 17.47 9.87
C MET A 41 0.69 16.23 10.56
N PRO A 42 0.26 16.31 11.84
CA PRO A 42 -0.34 15.18 12.54
C PRO A 42 -1.70 14.82 11.96
N THR A 43 -1.96 13.53 11.79
CA THR A 43 -3.29 13.03 11.45
C THR A 43 -4.19 13.00 12.68
N LYS A 44 -5.50 13.05 12.48
CA LYS A 44 -6.50 13.07 13.55
C LYS A 44 -7.45 11.88 13.53
N TYR A 45 -7.61 11.25 12.35
CA TYR A 45 -8.52 10.13 12.10
C TYR A 45 -8.11 9.41 10.81
N ALA A 46 -8.62 8.22 10.57
CA ALA A 46 -8.40 7.47 9.33
C ALA A 46 -8.93 8.25 8.10
N GLY A 47 -8.17 8.29 7.01
CA GLY A 47 -8.46 9.11 5.83
C GLY A 47 -8.03 10.58 5.95
N HIS A 48 -7.40 11.00 7.08
CA HIS A 48 -6.95 12.38 7.22
C HIS A 48 -5.67 12.65 6.45
N ALA A 49 -4.78 11.67 6.32
CA ALA A 49 -3.55 11.83 5.53
C ALA A 49 -3.86 12.07 4.05
N GLU A 50 -4.88 11.41 3.48
CA GLU A 50 -5.34 11.65 2.11
C GLU A 50 -5.80 13.10 1.91
N LYS A 51 -6.64 13.61 2.83
CA LYS A 51 -7.12 15.00 2.78
C LYS A 51 -5.99 16.00 2.93
N LEU A 52 -5.03 15.74 3.83
CA LEU A 52 -3.86 16.58 4.01
C LEU A 52 -2.98 16.58 2.76
N ALA A 53 -2.65 15.41 2.21
CA ALA A 53 -1.84 15.28 1.01
C ALA A 53 -2.46 16.02 -0.18
N TYR A 54 -3.75 15.83 -0.42
CA TYR A 54 -4.49 16.57 -1.45
C TYR A 54 -4.42 18.09 -1.26
N LYS A 55 -4.63 18.57 -0.02
CA LYS A 55 -4.58 20.00 0.31
C LYS A 55 -3.18 20.59 0.14
N LEU A 56 -2.16 19.86 0.57
CA LEU A 56 -0.75 20.27 0.47
C LEU A 56 -0.28 20.31 -0.98
N ALA A 57 -0.66 19.32 -1.77
CA ALA A 57 -0.34 19.27 -3.20
C ALA A 57 -0.84 20.49 -4.00
N LYS A 58 -1.95 21.09 -3.57
CA LYS A 58 -2.55 22.28 -4.21
C LYS A 58 -1.91 23.62 -3.79
N ARG A 59 -1.16 23.64 -2.70
CA ARG A 59 -0.71 24.92 -2.08
C ARG A 59 0.60 25.46 -2.63
N THR A 60 1.39 24.62 -3.27
CA THR A 60 2.74 24.99 -3.73
C THR A 60 3.01 24.42 -5.12
N LYS A 61 3.93 25.09 -5.86
CA LYS A 61 4.30 24.64 -7.22
C LYS A 61 5.07 23.30 -7.24
N SER A 62 5.84 23.02 -6.20
CA SER A 62 6.66 21.80 -6.08
C SER A 62 6.53 21.24 -4.66
N PRO A 63 5.37 20.63 -4.30
CA PRO A 63 5.18 20.06 -2.98
C PRO A 63 5.90 18.71 -2.89
N LEU A 64 6.64 18.52 -1.80
CA LEU A 64 7.14 17.22 -1.39
C LEU A 64 6.40 16.80 -0.12
N ILE A 65 5.74 15.67 -0.17
CA ILE A 65 4.84 15.18 0.87
C ILE A 65 5.32 13.82 1.35
N PHE A 66 5.82 13.76 2.58
CA PHE A 66 6.21 12.51 3.23
C PHE A 66 5.08 11.92 4.04
N SER A 67 5.04 10.59 4.07
CA SER A 67 4.39 9.81 5.12
C SER A 67 5.45 9.30 6.09
N SER A 68 5.18 9.42 7.37
CA SER A 68 5.99 8.77 8.40
C SER A 68 5.36 7.41 8.73
N GLY A 69 5.81 6.37 8.01
CA GLY A 69 5.38 4.98 8.10
C GLY A 69 4.39 4.53 7.02
N ASP A 70 4.44 3.22 6.71
CA ASP A 70 3.66 2.58 5.64
C ASP A 70 2.15 2.76 5.81
N GLY A 71 1.63 2.68 7.03
CA GLY A 71 0.20 2.77 7.33
C GLY A 71 -0.48 4.07 6.89
N GLY A 72 0.27 5.16 6.75
CA GLY A 72 -0.27 6.43 6.24
C GLY A 72 0.07 6.67 4.76
N TYR A 73 0.98 5.88 4.19
CA TYR A 73 1.50 6.15 2.86
C TYR A 73 0.47 5.89 1.76
N ASN A 74 -0.36 4.85 1.88
CA ASN A 74 -1.46 4.63 0.94
C ASN A 74 -2.42 5.84 0.90
N GLU A 75 -2.77 6.42 2.04
CA GLU A 75 -3.58 7.63 2.10
C GLU A 75 -2.87 8.81 1.43
N VAL A 76 -1.57 9.00 1.67
CA VAL A 76 -0.77 10.08 1.04
C VAL A 76 -0.73 9.90 -0.47
N VAL A 77 -0.51 8.67 -0.98
CA VAL A 77 -0.52 8.35 -2.41
C VAL A 77 -1.89 8.68 -3.02
N ASN A 78 -2.99 8.24 -2.40
CA ASN A 78 -4.34 8.52 -2.91
C ASN A 78 -4.66 10.03 -2.93
N GLY A 79 -4.21 10.78 -1.90
CA GLY A 79 -4.33 12.23 -1.88
C GLY A 79 -3.50 12.94 -2.96
N ALA A 80 -2.28 12.46 -3.21
CA ALA A 80 -1.40 12.94 -4.27
C ALA A 80 -2.02 12.67 -5.66
N MET A 81 -2.50 11.45 -5.91
CA MET A 81 -3.16 11.09 -7.17
C MET A 81 -4.44 11.89 -7.42
N LYS A 82 -5.23 12.13 -6.37
CA LYS A 82 -6.40 13.02 -6.45
C LYS A 82 -6.03 14.45 -6.84
N ALA A 83 -4.88 14.95 -6.39
CA ALA A 83 -4.37 16.25 -6.79
C ALA A 83 -3.84 16.21 -8.23
N GLN A 84 -3.13 15.16 -8.63
CA GLN A 84 -2.61 14.98 -9.97
C GLN A 84 -3.73 14.95 -11.02
N ASN A 85 -4.86 14.30 -10.73
CA ASN A 85 -6.06 14.32 -11.56
C ASN A 85 -6.69 15.72 -11.72
N LYS A 86 -6.21 16.71 -10.94
CA LYS A 86 -6.59 18.14 -11.05
C LYS A 86 -5.46 19.01 -11.62
N GLY A 87 -4.43 18.39 -12.20
CA GLY A 87 -3.32 19.09 -12.84
C GLY A 87 -2.17 19.52 -11.92
N TYR A 88 -2.18 19.08 -10.64
CA TYR A 88 -1.06 19.31 -9.72
C TYR A 88 -0.03 18.17 -9.84
N ASN A 89 1.22 18.44 -9.51
CA ASN A 89 2.29 17.46 -9.64
C ASN A 89 3.09 17.31 -8.32
N PRO A 90 2.51 16.70 -7.29
CA PRO A 90 3.22 16.45 -6.04
C PRO A 90 4.27 15.35 -6.18
N THR A 91 5.35 15.46 -5.42
CA THR A 91 6.28 14.37 -5.16
C THR A 91 5.96 13.78 -3.80
N THR A 92 5.99 12.47 -3.67
CA THR A 92 5.79 11.77 -2.41
C THR A 92 7.10 11.19 -1.90
N GLY A 93 7.16 10.89 -0.61
CA GLY A 93 8.26 10.19 0.04
C GLY A 93 7.76 9.41 1.24
N LEU A 94 8.50 8.38 1.64
CA LEU A 94 8.18 7.54 2.77
C LEU A 94 9.34 7.49 3.76
N LEU A 95 9.04 7.64 5.05
CA LEU A 95 9.99 7.39 6.14
C LEU A 95 9.72 6.00 6.74
N PRO A 96 10.77 5.23 7.08
CA PRO A 96 10.64 3.85 7.56
C PRO A 96 10.24 3.80 9.05
N ALA A 97 9.11 4.40 9.40
CA ALA A 97 8.59 4.47 10.77
C ALA A 97 7.53 3.40 11.09
N GLY A 98 7.23 2.53 10.13
CA GLY A 98 6.32 1.39 10.30
C GLY A 98 7.02 0.15 10.86
N ASN A 99 6.24 -0.90 11.09
CA ASN A 99 6.77 -2.18 11.56
C ASN A 99 7.43 -3.00 10.43
N ALA A 100 6.89 -2.96 9.22
CA ALA A 100 7.36 -3.73 8.06
C ALA A 100 8.27 -2.91 7.14
N ASN A 101 7.89 -1.68 6.82
CA ASN A 101 8.58 -0.78 5.90
C ASN A 101 8.84 -1.41 4.52
N ASP A 102 7.90 -2.26 4.07
CA ASP A 102 8.07 -3.05 2.85
C ASP A 102 8.28 -2.16 1.62
N HIS A 103 7.45 -1.14 1.45
CA HIS A 103 7.60 -0.21 0.33
C HIS A 103 8.93 0.53 0.37
N TYR A 104 9.34 1.01 1.57
CA TYR A 104 10.62 1.69 1.74
C TYR A 104 11.79 0.83 1.27
N HIS A 105 11.85 -0.44 1.70
CA HIS A 105 12.92 -1.36 1.33
C HIS A 105 12.90 -1.79 -0.14
N ASN A 106 11.75 -1.70 -0.80
CA ASN A 106 11.64 -2.02 -2.23
C ASN A 106 12.14 -0.87 -3.13
N VAL A 107 12.06 0.39 -2.66
CA VAL A 107 12.37 1.55 -3.50
C VAL A 107 13.63 2.30 -3.10
N HIS A 108 14.09 2.19 -1.85
CA HIS A 108 15.24 2.95 -1.35
C HIS A 108 16.46 2.07 -1.11
N THR A 109 17.57 2.45 -1.73
CA THR A 109 18.91 1.88 -1.52
C THR A 109 19.86 2.86 -0.82
N GLU A 110 19.52 4.13 -0.76
CA GLU A 110 20.27 5.23 -0.17
C GLU A 110 19.50 5.86 0.99
N SER A 111 20.18 6.65 1.79
CA SER A 111 19.54 7.44 2.86
C SER A 111 18.53 8.44 2.27
N ILE A 112 17.32 8.49 2.84
CA ILE A 112 16.25 9.38 2.37
C ILE A 112 16.65 10.87 2.42
N ILE A 113 17.49 11.26 3.38
CA ILE A 113 17.98 12.64 3.47
C ILE A 113 18.98 12.96 2.36
N ASP A 114 19.80 12.00 1.95
CA ASP A 114 20.76 12.18 0.86
C ASP A 114 20.04 12.23 -0.50
N LEU A 115 19.01 11.41 -0.67
CA LEU A 115 18.10 11.47 -1.83
C LEU A 115 17.40 12.84 -1.92
N LEU A 116 16.94 13.38 -0.78
CA LEU A 116 16.32 14.70 -0.72
C LEU A 116 17.31 15.81 -1.11
N VAL A 117 18.52 15.77 -0.58
CA VAL A 117 19.58 16.73 -0.90
C VAL A 117 19.94 16.65 -2.40
N ALA A 118 20.09 15.44 -2.93
CA ALA A 118 20.38 15.21 -4.34
C ALA A 118 19.17 15.51 -5.25
N GLY A 119 17.94 15.60 -4.71
CA GLY A 119 16.73 15.79 -5.48
C GLY A 119 16.40 14.60 -6.40
N LYS A 120 16.83 13.38 -6.03
CA LYS A 120 16.62 12.17 -6.82
C LYS A 120 15.15 11.74 -6.74
N THR A 121 14.50 11.63 -7.89
CA THR A 121 13.11 11.16 -7.99
C THR A 121 12.96 10.16 -9.12
N LYS A 122 12.02 9.24 -8.96
CA LYS A 122 11.56 8.34 -10.02
C LYS A 122 10.05 8.41 -10.12
N LYS A 123 9.56 8.02 -11.28
CA LYS A 123 8.14 7.72 -11.48
C LYS A 123 7.93 6.24 -11.27
N LEU A 124 7.02 5.91 -10.37
CA LEU A 124 6.62 4.54 -10.05
C LEU A 124 5.25 4.22 -10.62
N ASP A 125 5.04 2.95 -10.91
CA ASP A 125 3.75 2.41 -11.29
C ASP A 125 2.84 2.30 -10.06
N LEU A 126 1.53 2.42 -10.26
CA LEU A 126 0.53 2.16 -9.21
C LEU A 126 -0.50 1.16 -9.71
N LEU A 127 -0.92 0.25 -8.85
CA LEU A 127 -2.15 -0.49 -9.05
C LEU A 127 -3.34 0.44 -8.87
N GLN A 128 -4.32 0.40 -9.79
CA GLN A 128 -5.61 1.06 -9.64
C GLN A 128 -6.71 0.02 -9.57
N ILE A 129 -7.49 0.01 -8.49
CA ILE A 129 -8.72 -0.76 -8.41
C ILE A 129 -9.92 0.13 -8.70
N SER A 130 -10.77 -0.31 -9.64
CA SER A 130 -12.06 0.28 -9.97
C SER A 130 -13.17 -0.67 -9.57
N TYR A 131 -14.17 -0.20 -8.82
CA TYR A 131 -15.20 -1.03 -8.22
C TYR A 131 -16.46 -0.22 -7.92
N THR A 132 -17.55 -0.87 -7.50
CA THR A 132 -18.75 -0.20 -6.97
C THR A 132 -18.78 -0.29 -5.44
N ALA A 133 -19.00 0.83 -4.78
CA ALA A 133 -19.21 0.92 -3.35
C ALA A 133 -20.38 1.84 -3.04
N LYS A 134 -21.32 1.41 -2.20
CA LYS A 134 -22.56 2.17 -1.88
C LYS A 134 -23.29 2.65 -3.14
N LYS A 135 -23.37 1.75 -4.14
CA LYS A 135 -23.99 2.00 -5.47
C LYS A 135 -23.33 3.13 -6.27
N LYS A 136 -22.07 3.44 -5.99
CA LYS A 136 -21.29 4.45 -6.72
C LYS A 136 -19.99 3.86 -7.25
N ALA A 137 -19.65 4.23 -8.48
CA ALA A 137 -18.33 3.93 -9.03
C ALA A 137 -17.25 4.59 -8.18
N SER A 138 -16.26 3.81 -7.80
CA SER A 138 -15.17 4.20 -6.92
C SER A 138 -13.83 3.73 -7.48
N LYS A 139 -12.78 4.47 -7.18
CA LYS A 139 -11.40 4.15 -7.57
C LYS A 139 -10.47 4.34 -6.38
N ARG A 140 -9.47 3.47 -6.27
CA ARG A 140 -8.41 3.61 -5.29
C ARG A 140 -7.07 3.14 -5.87
N TYR A 141 -5.98 3.71 -5.39
CA TYR A 141 -4.63 3.31 -5.78
C TYR A 141 -3.95 2.53 -4.66
N ALA A 142 -3.13 1.57 -5.08
CA ALA A 142 -2.20 0.87 -4.19
C ALA A 142 -0.79 0.94 -4.78
N HIS A 143 0.19 1.18 -3.91
CA HIS A 143 1.59 1.28 -4.32
C HIS A 143 2.30 -0.09 -4.32
N SER A 144 1.81 -1.04 -3.53
CA SER A 144 2.44 -2.35 -3.38
C SER A 144 1.52 -3.50 -3.74
N TYR A 145 0.30 -3.58 -3.17
CA TYR A 145 -0.58 -4.71 -3.44
C TYR A 145 -2.07 -4.43 -3.19
N ILE A 146 -2.89 -5.23 -3.87
CA ILE A 146 -4.33 -5.34 -3.67
C ILE A 146 -4.65 -6.79 -3.36
N GLY A 147 -5.48 -7.05 -2.35
CA GLY A 147 -5.77 -8.42 -1.93
C GLY A 147 -7.23 -8.66 -1.54
N PHE A 148 -7.69 -9.87 -1.83
CA PHE A 148 -8.99 -10.40 -1.46
C PHE A 148 -8.83 -11.65 -0.58
N GLY A 149 -9.79 -11.95 0.28
CA GLY A 149 -9.78 -13.13 1.14
C GLY A 149 -8.86 -12.96 2.34
N ILE A 150 -7.92 -13.89 2.54
CA ILE A 150 -7.00 -13.92 3.71
C ILE A 150 -6.33 -12.59 3.94
N SER A 151 -5.78 -11.99 2.90
CA SER A 151 -5.03 -10.74 3.01
C SER A 151 -5.85 -9.61 3.61
N SER A 152 -7.14 -9.50 3.24
CA SER A 152 -8.05 -8.49 3.80
C SER A 152 -8.46 -8.78 5.24
N MET A 153 -8.62 -10.06 5.61
CA MET A 153 -8.98 -10.47 6.97
C MET A 153 -7.83 -10.31 7.96
N VAL A 154 -6.62 -10.66 7.56
CA VAL A 154 -5.40 -10.42 8.36
C VAL A 154 -5.26 -8.92 8.63
N SER A 155 -5.40 -8.08 7.63
CA SER A 155 -5.34 -6.63 7.82
C SER A 155 -6.42 -6.11 8.77
N LYS A 156 -7.64 -6.67 8.71
CA LYS A 156 -8.73 -6.32 9.63
C LYS A 156 -8.42 -6.68 11.09
N GLU A 157 -7.83 -7.83 11.34
CA GLU A 157 -7.47 -8.27 12.69
C GLU A 157 -6.23 -7.52 13.22
N LEU A 158 -5.22 -7.30 12.37
CA LEU A 158 -4.04 -6.51 12.72
C LEU A 158 -4.40 -5.07 13.14
N ASN A 159 -5.37 -4.47 12.46
CA ASN A 159 -5.84 -3.11 12.79
C ASN A 159 -6.61 -3.01 14.12
N LYS A 160 -7.10 -4.14 14.66
CA LYS A 160 -7.83 -4.18 15.94
C LYS A 160 -6.97 -4.44 17.16
N THR A 161 -5.79 -5.02 16.99
CA THR A 161 -4.98 -5.55 18.09
C THR A 161 -3.72 -4.72 18.30
N LYS A 162 -3.39 -4.39 19.57
CA LYS A 162 -2.06 -3.84 19.91
C LYS A 162 -1.04 -4.96 19.76
N LEU A 163 -0.16 -4.84 18.78
CA LEU A 163 0.74 -5.90 18.35
C LEU A 163 2.02 -5.94 19.18
N ASN A 164 2.36 -7.13 19.68
CA ASN A 164 3.70 -7.53 20.09
C ASN A 164 4.20 -8.63 19.14
N ARG A 165 5.49 -8.69 18.88
CA ARG A 165 6.13 -9.63 17.92
C ARG A 165 5.65 -11.09 18.02
N PHE A 166 5.37 -11.59 19.24
CA PHE A 166 4.85 -12.96 19.45
C PHE A 166 3.36 -13.11 19.11
N ASN A 167 2.57 -12.05 19.28
CA ASN A 167 1.14 -12.08 19.00
C ASN A 167 0.84 -11.98 17.49
N GLU A 168 1.73 -11.36 16.69
CA GLU A 168 1.56 -11.25 15.23
C GLU A 168 1.52 -12.63 14.57
N THR A 169 2.52 -13.47 14.82
CA THR A 169 2.61 -14.81 14.20
C THR A 169 1.46 -15.68 14.62
N TRP A 170 1.11 -15.68 15.93
CA TRP A 170 -0.02 -16.45 16.43
C TRP A 170 -1.35 -15.95 15.89
N LEU A 171 -1.54 -14.64 15.75
CA LEU A 171 -2.73 -14.04 15.17
C LEU A 171 -2.88 -14.41 13.68
N VAL A 172 -1.81 -14.38 12.92
CA VAL A 172 -1.80 -14.85 11.53
C VAL A 172 -2.22 -16.32 11.47
N ILE A 173 -1.62 -17.19 12.24
CA ILE A 173 -1.96 -18.63 12.29
C ILE A 173 -3.43 -18.82 12.70
N ARG A 174 -3.90 -18.17 13.75
CA ARG A 174 -5.30 -18.25 14.19
C ARG A 174 -6.27 -17.78 13.11
N THR A 175 -5.94 -16.66 12.46
CA THR A 175 -6.75 -16.07 11.37
C THR A 175 -6.88 -17.06 10.21
N LEU A 176 -5.81 -17.81 9.88
CA LEU A 176 -5.84 -18.84 8.85
C LEU A 176 -6.85 -19.94 9.10
N PHE A 177 -7.02 -20.36 10.36
CA PHE A 177 -8.00 -21.41 10.72
C PHE A 177 -9.45 -20.89 10.78
N THR A 178 -9.66 -19.60 10.94
CA THR A 178 -10.98 -18.97 11.07
C THR A 178 -11.51 -18.34 9.77
N ILE A 179 -10.72 -18.37 8.71
CA ILE A 179 -11.05 -17.72 7.43
C ILE A 179 -12.20 -18.43 6.73
N SER A 180 -13.17 -17.63 6.29
CA SER A 180 -14.14 -18.02 5.29
C SER A 180 -13.62 -17.62 3.91
N PRO A 181 -13.62 -18.52 2.93
CA PRO A 181 -13.22 -18.19 1.57
C PRO A 181 -14.15 -17.15 0.96
N VAL A 182 -13.61 -16.28 0.12
CA VAL A 182 -14.39 -15.29 -0.61
C VAL A 182 -14.96 -15.91 -1.90
N LYS A 183 -16.23 -15.63 -2.20
CA LYS A 183 -16.86 -16.05 -3.46
C LYS A 183 -16.68 -14.96 -4.50
N LEU A 184 -15.96 -15.30 -5.57
CA LEU A 184 -15.71 -14.37 -6.67
C LEU A 184 -15.98 -15.08 -8.00
N LYS A 185 -16.33 -14.31 -9.02
CA LYS A 185 -16.51 -14.80 -10.37
C LYS A 185 -15.32 -14.34 -11.22
N LEU A 186 -14.57 -15.32 -11.75
CA LEU A 186 -13.46 -15.14 -12.67
C LEU A 186 -13.75 -15.88 -13.97
N ASN A 187 -13.54 -15.24 -15.10
CA ASN A 187 -13.77 -15.81 -16.43
C ASN A 187 -15.17 -16.46 -16.59
N GLY A 188 -16.19 -15.86 -15.97
CA GLY A 188 -17.57 -16.37 -16.02
C GLY A 188 -17.90 -17.44 -14.97
N GLU A 189 -16.92 -18.02 -14.27
CA GLU A 189 -17.11 -19.07 -13.28
C GLU A 189 -17.07 -18.54 -11.86
N VAL A 190 -18.05 -18.92 -11.03
CA VAL A 190 -18.10 -18.60 -9.60
C VAL A 190 -17.37 -19.70 -8.83
N LYS A 191 -16.31 -19.29 -8.12
CA LYS A 191 -15.53 -20.19 -7.25
C LYS A 191 -15.28 -19.53 -5.87
N LYS A 192 -14.89 -20.37 -4.93
CA LYS A 192 -14.39 -19.94 -3.61
C LYS A 192 -12.87 -19.82 -3.68
N TYR A 193 -12.37 -18.69 -3.19
CA TYR A 193 -10.94 -18.40 -3.13
C TYR A 193 -10.53 -18.13 -1.69
N ASP A 194 -9.42 -18.73 -1.29
CA ASP A 194 -8.79 -18.41 0.00
C ASP A 194 -8.09 -17.05 -0.09
N SER A 195 -7.43 -16.78 -1.22
CA SER A 195 -6.78 -15.50 -1.47
C SER A 195 -6.63 -15.23 -2.96
N ILE A 196 -6.76 -13.95 -3.35
CA ILE A 196 -6.28 -13.41 -4.62
C ILE A 196 -5.44 -12.19 -4.27
N ILE A 197 -4.18 -12.17 -4.69
CA ILE A 197 -3.25 -11.07 -4.45
C ILE A 197 -2.72 -10.58 -5.79
N MET A 198 -2.82 -9.29 -6.00
CA MET A 198 -2.18 -8.57 -7.10
C MET A 198 -1.08 -7.71 -6.51
N SER A 199 0.17 -7.92 -6.93
CA SER A 199 1.35 -7.30 -6.34
C SER A 199 2.17 -6.54 -7.38
N ASN A 200 2.57 -5.32 -7.02
CA ASN A 200 3.53 -4.49 -7.74
C ASN A 200 4.85 -4.36 -6.96
N ALA A 201 5.12 -5.27 -6.03
CA ALA A 201 6.30 -5.26 -5.16
C ALA A 201 6.76 -6.67 -4.83
N ASP A 202 8.06 -6.88 -4.69
CA ASP A 202 8.67 -8.18 -4.42
C ASP A 202 8.30 -8.75 -3.05
N LYS A 203 8.08 -7.89 -2.08
CA LYS A 203 7.87 -8.27 -0.67
C LYS A 203 6.54 -7.73 -0.18
N MET A 204 5.78 -8.60 0.45
CA MET A 204 4.54 -8.28 1.15
C MET A 204 4.66 -8.75 2.59
N SER A 205 4.71 -7.80 3.55
CA SER A 205 5.02 -8.09 4.94
C SER A 205 6.44 -8.67 5.13
N LYS A 206 6.97 -8.57 6.31
CA LYS A 206 8.31 -9.11 6.67
C LYS A 206 8.51 -10.59 6.36
N TYR A 207 7.43 -11.32 6.13
CA TYR A 207 7.42 -12.78 6.12
C TYR A 207 7.03 -13.41 4.78
N LEU A 208 6.51 -12.63 3.82
CA LEU A 208 5.99 -13.16 2.57
C LEU A 208 6.76 -12.59 1.38
N ASN A 209 7.53 -13.43 0.72
CA ASN A 209 8.08 -13.13 -0.59
C ASN A 209 7.02 -13.51 -1.63
N VAL A 210 6.37 -12.51 -2.22
CA VAL A 210 5.17 -12.72 -3.06
C VAL A 210 5.50 -12.97 -4.52
N SER A 211 6.64 -12.46 -5.02
CA SER A 211 6.96 -12.60 -6.44
C SER A 211 8.46 -12.73 -6.73
N SER A 212 8.78 -13.11 -7.96
CA SER A 212 10.09 -12.88 -8.59
C SER A 212 10.39 -11.38 -8.67
N PRO A 213 11.65 -10.92 -8.86
CA PRO A 213 11.98 -9.51 -8.75
C PRO A 213 11.06 -8.66 -9.62
N SER A 214 9.96 -8.19 -9.00
CA SER A 214 8.99 -7.27 -9.57
C SER A 214 9.64 -5.90 -9.63
N LYS A 215 9.55 -5.25 -10.76
CA LYS A 215 10.05 -3.88 -10.92
C LYS A 215 8.86 -2.94 -10.83
N MET A 216 8.84 -2.09 -9.83
CA MET A 216 7.76 -1.11 -9.62
C MET A 216 7.62 -0.05 -10.76
N ASN A 217 8.17 -0.31 -11.92
CA ASN A 217 8.15 0.59 -13.09
C ASN A 217 8.23 -0.16 -14.43
N ASP A 218 7.86 -1.44 -14.48
CA ASP A 218 7.86 -2.26 -15.71
C ASP A 218 6.49 -2.32 -16.42
N GLY A 219 5.48 -1.70 -15.79
CA GLY A 219 4.13 -1.61 -16.33
C GLY A 219 3.33 -2.89 -16.25
N LYS A 220 3.65 -3.78 -15.29
CA LYS A 220 2.95 -5.03 -15.04
C LYS A 220 2.85 -5.28 -13.53
N PHE A 221 2.01 -6.24 -13.16
CA PHE A 221 1.90 -6.72 -11.80
C PHE A 221 1.68 -8.23 -11.79
N GLU A 222 2.05 -8.86 -10.70
CA GLU A 222 1.91 -10.29 -10.48
C GLU A 222 0.55 -10.60 -9.86
N VAL A 223 -0.05 -11.72 -10.31
CA VAL A 223 -1.29 -12.25 -9.75
C VAL A 223 -1.00 -13.61 -9.13
N THR A 224 -1.38 -13.78 -7.87
CA THR A 224 -1.33 -15.06 -7.16
C THR A 224 -2.73 -15.43 -6.72
N ILE A 225 -3.22 -16.62 -7.11
CA ILE A 225 -4.55 -17.11 -6.85
C ILE A 225 -4.47 -18.38 -6.00
N SER A 226 -5.16 -18.40 -4.88
CA SER A 226 -5.35 -19.60 -4.05
C SER A 226 -6.83 -19.97 -4.03
N THR A 227 -7.18 -21.05 -4.73
CA THR A 227 -8.53 -21.61 -4.68
C THR A 227 -8.77 -22.37 -3.38
N HIS A 228 -10.02 -22.32 -2.90
CA HIS A 228 -10.39 -23.02 -1.69
C HIS A 228 -10.54 -24.52 -1.93
N GLU A 229 -9.50 -25.29 -1.58
CA GLU A 229 -9.51 -26.75 -1.71
C GLU A 229 -9.38 -27.43 -0.34
N ASN A 230 -8.33 -27.10 0.42
CA ASN A 230 -8.03 -27.73 1.71
C ASN A 230 -7.20 -26.79 2.59
N LYS A 231 -7.60 -26.61 3.86
CA LYS A 231 -6.89 -25.76 4.84
C LYS A 231 -5.44 -26.21 5.09
N PHE A 232 -5.13 -27.50 4.97
CA PHE A 232 -3.76 -28.00 5.10
C PHE A 232 -2.87 -27.61 3.91
N LYS A 233 -3.43 -27.59 2.69
CA LYS A 233 -2.71 -27.09 1.50
C LYS A 233 -2.39 -25.59 1.65
N LEU A 234 -3.35 -24.82 2.18
CA LEU A 234 -3.15 -23.41 2.47
C LEU A 234 -2.05 -23.17 3.52
N LEU A 235 -2.03 -23.96 4.61
CA LEU A 235 -0.96 -23.90 5.61
C LEU A 235 0.41 -24.23 4.98
N GLY A 236 0.46 -25.24 4.12
CA GLY A 236 1.66 -25.61 3.35
C GLY A 236 2.14 -24.46 2.43
N LEU A 237 1.23 -23.79 1.72
CA LEU A 237 1.56 -22.63 0.88
C LEU A 237 2.10 -21.45 1.70
N LEU A 238 1.58 -21.21 2.89
CA LEU A 238 2.04 -20.13 3.77
C LEU A 238 3.41 -20.43 4.40
N LEU A 239 3.65 -21.67 4.80
CA LEU A 239 4.97 -22.13 5.21
C LEU A 239 5.97 -22.04 4.05
N GLN A 240 5.55 -22.42 2.85
CA GLN A 240 6.37 -22.25 1.65
C GLN A 240 6.65 -20.77 1.36
N ALA A 241 5.65 -19.89 1.47
CA ALA A 241 5.82 -18.45 1.26
C ALA A 241 6.76 -17.78 2.27
N SER A 242 6.85 -18.32 3.48
CA SER A 242 7.79 -17.84 4.51
C SER A 242 9.23 -18.30 4.30
N LEU A 243 9.44 -19.42 3.63
CA LEU A 243 10.75 -20.05 3.40
C LEU A 243 11.24 -19.88 1.95
N ILE A 244 10.29 -19.94 1.01
CA ILE A 244 10.54 -19.91 -0.44
C ILE A 244 9.51 -18.90 -1.00
N LYS A 245 9.74 -18.30 -2.15
CA LYS A 245 8.77 -17.39 -2.79
C LYS A 245 7.47 -18.11 -3.14
N LEU A 246 6.33 -17.41 -3.01
CA LEU A 246 5.07 -17.86 -3.61
C LEU A 246 5.28 -17.91 -5.14
N LYS A 247 4.77 -18.96 -5.75
CA LYS A 247 4.75 -19.03 -7.22
C LYS A 247 3.64 -18.12 -7.71
N GLU A 248 3.99 -17.12 -8.51
CA GLU A 248 3.03 -16.32 -9.26
C GLU A 248 2.28 -17.20 -10.29
N ASP A 249 0.99 -16.96 -10.46
CA ASP A 249 0.24 -17.65 -11.50
C ASP A 249 0.51 -17.03 -12.87
N HIS A 250 0.53 -15.70 -12.95
CA HIS A 250 0.87 -14.96 -14.17
C HIS A 250 1.16 -13.48 -13.87
N GLN A 251 1.83 -12.84 -14.82
CA GLN A 251 2.08 -11.41 -14.84
C GLN A 251 1.16 -10.75 -15.87
N THR A 252 0.53 -9.62 -15.51
CA THR A 252 -0.43 -8.91 -16.36
C THR A 252 -0.39 -7.41 -16.14
N ASP A 253 -1.05 -6.64 -16.99
CA ASP A 253 -1.31 -5.21 -16.83
C ASP A 253 -2.77 -4.90 -16.44
N SER A 254 -3.64 -5.91 -16.51
CA SER A 254 -5.05 -5.80 -16.15
C SER A 254 -5.60 -7.13 -15.62
N PHE A 255 -6.43 -7.06 -14.57
CA PHE A 255 -7.11 -8.21 -14.00
C PHE A 255 -8.57 -7.88 -13.71
N LEU A 256 -9.48 -8.76 -14.14
CA LEU A 256 -10.92 -8.59 -14.03
C LEU A 256 -11.51 -9.68 -13.14
N LEU A 257 -12.35 -9.29 -12.20
CA LEU A 257 -13.18 -10.19 -11.40
C LEU A 257 -14.55 -9.55 -11.12
N GLU A 258 -15.50 -10.36 -10.64
CA GLU A 258 -16.81 -9.87 -10.20
C GLU A 258 -17.09 -10.40 -8.78
N THR A 259 -17.59 -9.54 -7.91
CA THR A 259 -18.05 -9.95 -6.56
C THR A 259 -19.44 -10.58 -6.68
N VAL A 260 -19.66 -11.70 -5.98
CA VAL A 260 -20.97 -12.35 -5.91
C VAL A 260 -21.79 -11.81 -4.72
N GLU A 261 -21.11 -11.46 -3.66
CA GLU A 261 -21.64 -10.91 -2.42
C GLU A 261 -20.83 -9.68 -2.00
N GLU A 262 -21.33 -8.89 -1.05
CA GLU A 262 -20.55 -7.78 -0.50
C GLU A 262 -19.20 -8.31 0.00
N THR A 263 -18.13 -7.75 -0.52
CA THR A 263 -16.78 -8.28 -0.33
C THR A 263 -15.85 -7.21 0.21
N VAL A 264 -14.97 -7.60 1.13
CA VAL A 264 -13.91 -6.73 1.62
C VAL A 264 -12.62 -7.05 0.88
N ALA A 265 -12.00 -6.04 0.31
CA ALA A 265 -10.65 -6.10 -0.23
C ALA A 265 -9.72 -5.16 0.55
N GLN A 266 -8.43 -5.31 0.37
CA GLN A 266 -7.44 -4.40 0.91
C GLN A 266 -6.57 -3.77 -0.19
N THR A 267 -6.13 -2.54 0.06
CA THR A 267 -5.14 -1.80 -0.74
C THR A 267 -4.03 -1.35 0.20
N ASP A 268 -2.85 -1.97 0.14
CA ASP A 268 -1.71 -1.69 1.05
C ASP A 268 -2.08 -1.69 2.53
N GLY A 269 -2.97 -2.61 2.96
CA GLY A 269 -3.45 -2.71 4.33
C GLY A 269 -4.72 -1.90 4.65
N GLU A 270 -5.11 -0.93 3.81
CA GLU A 270 -6.37 -0.20 3.95
C GLU A 270 -7.55 -1.02 3.39
N LEU A 271 -8.62 -1.12 4.18
CA LEU A 271 -9.79 -1.93 3.81
C LEU A 271 -10.79 -1.12 2.99
N ILE A 272 -11.29 -1.74 1.93
CA ILE A 272 -12.38 -1.23 1.11
C ILE A 272 -13.52 -2.25 1.06
N THR A 273 -14.76 -1.77 1.09
CA THR A 273 -15.95 -2.59 0.90
C THR A 273 -16.46 -2.42 -0.51
N ILE A 274 -16.69 -3.53 -1.19
CA ILE A 274 -17.15 -3.61 -2.57
C ILE A 274 -18.56 -4.21 -2.57
N ASP A 275 -19.48 -3.57 -3.25
CA ASP A 275 -20.88 -4.02 -3.33
C ASP A 275 -20.96 -5.41 -3.98
N ALA A 276 -22.02 -6.17 -3.67
CA ALA A 276 -22.33 -7.42 -4.37
C ALA A 276 -22.58 -7.15 -5.88
N ASN A 277 -22.26 -8.16 -6.72
CA ASN A 277 -22.39 -8.11 -8.18
C ASN A 277 -21.67 -6.90 -8.81
N SER A 278 -20.57 -6.48 -8.20
CA SER A 278 -19.73 -5.41 -8.71
C SER A 278 -18.65 -5.99 -9.64
N GLN A 279 -18.56 -5.45 -10.84
CA GLN A 279 -17.40 -5.66 -11.68
C GLN A 279 -16.21 -4.91 -11.06
N VAL A 280 -15.11 -5.63 -10.84
CA VAL A 280 -13.87 -5.11 -10.27
C VAL A 280 -12.78 -5.24 -11.31
N THR A 281 -12.15 -4.13 -11.64
CA THR A 281 -11.00 -4.10 -12.55
C THR A 281 -9.80 -3.57 -11.79
N VAL A 282 -8.69 -4.30 -11.84
CA VAL A 282 -7.38 -3.84 -11.39
C VAL A 282 -6.50 -3.62 -12.60
N THR A 283 -5.92 -2.44 -12.72
CA THR A 283 -4.99 -2.07 -13.80
C THR A 283 -3.69 -1.53 -13.22
N ILE A 284 -2.60 -1.63 -13.99
CA ILE A 284 -1.37 -0.91 -13.68
C ILE A 284 -1.37 0.46 -14.37
N GLU A 285 -1.22 1.51 -13.58
CA GLU A 285 -1.06 2.87 -14.06
C GLU A 285 0.43 3.19 -14.13
N LYS A 286 0.96 3.24 -15.35
CA LYS A 286 2.40 3.28 -15.60
C LYS A 286 3.01 4.64 -15.26
N GLN A 287 4.03 4.63 -14.41
CA GLN A 287 4.90 5.77 -14.11
C GLN A 287 4.15 7.06 -13.73
N ILE A 288 3.10 6.91 -12.92
CA ILE A 288 2.25 8.05 -12.56
C ILE A 288 2.60 8.67 -11.20
N LEU A 289 3.25 7.94 -10.29
CA LEU A 289 3.61 8.45 -8.96
C LEU A 289 5.03 9.01 -8.97
N ASN A 290 5.19 10.32 -8.80
CA ASN A 290 6.49 10.89 -8.53
C ASN A 290 6.90 10.57 -7.09
N CYS A 291 7.99 9.84 -6.92
CA CYS A 291 8.50 9.44 -5.61
C CYS A 291 9.96 9.85 -5.45
N LEU A 292 10.33 10.28 -4.26
CA LEU A 292 11.72 10.49 -3.87
C LEU A 292 12.35 9.11 -3.62
N VAL A 293 13.32 8.72 -4.44
CA VAL A 293 13.96 7.39 -4.42
C VAL A 293 15.41 7.45 -4.84
#